data_71cbac1a26322b5074a52b03720f4b47
#
_entry.id   71cbac1a26322b5074a52b03720f4b47
#
_cell.length_a   1.000
_cell.length_b   1.000
_cell.length_c   1.000
_cell.angle_alpha   90.00
_cell.angle_beta   90.00
_cell.angle_gamma   90.00
#
_symmetry.space_group_name_H-M   'P 1'
#
loop_
_entity.id
_entity.type
_entity.pdbx_description
1 polymer ?
#
loop_
_entity_poly.entity_id
_entity_poly.type
_entity_poly.pdbx_seq_one_letter_code
_entity_poly.pdbx_strand_id
1 'polypeptide(L)'
;VLVHGIGPEAKEALKDAGMELQYKDGYPCVSDDALDVVQQVLCGKVNKGLVSALNQKGGKAIGLCGIDGGLLSAKTISPSYGRTGEVVKVDVTMVNSFLNQGYIPVIATVAQGADGLANVYSVSANVAAAKLAVALGAEKLIQLTDKESMLQNPDAPSAPMPELHLSKVPALIRSGAISQIMVHKVNCSVEAVRSGVKSATFLDGTVPHAILLELLSDEGIGTMLTH
;
A
#
# COMPACT_ATOMS: atom_id res chain seq x y z
N VAL A 1 7.65 -9.28 0.71
CA VAL A 1 7.52 -8.17 -0.25
C VAL A 1 7.13 -6.91 0.50
N LEU A 2 7.76 -5.78 0.19
CA LEU A 2 7.43 -4.47 0.73
C LEU A 2 6.87 -3.58 -0.39
N VAL A 3 5.74 -2.90 -0.14
CA VAL A 3 5.12 -1.99 -1.11
C VAL A 3 5.06 -0.59 -0.50
N HIS A 4 5.44 0.42 -1.25
CA HIS A 4 5.37 1.81 -0.80
C HIS A 4 4.83 2.73 -1.89
N GLY A 5 4.23 3.83 -1.48
CA GLY A 5 3.64 4.83 -2.37
C GLY A 5 3.98 6.25 -1.95
N ILE A 6 3.13 7.20 -2.34
CA ILE A 6 3.30 8.61 -2.02
C ILE A 6 3.29 8.81 -0.50
N GLY A 7 4.44 9.19 0.03
CA GLY A 7 4.68 9.50 1.43
C GLY A 7 5.17 10.95 1.63
N PRO A 8 5.69 11.26 2.83
CA PRO A 8 6.18 12.61 3.15
C PRO A 8 7.21 13.14 2.16
N GLU A 9 8.17 12.31 1.74
CA GLU A 9 9.26 12.71 0.84
C GLU A 9 8.75 13.14 -0.54
N ALA A 10 7.75 12.44 -1.08
CA ALA A 10 7.17 12.80 -2.36
C ALA A 10 6.32 14.07 -2.25
N LYS A 11 5.61 14.25 -1.13
CA LYS A 11 4.83 15.48 -0.86
C LYS A 11 5.74 16.70 -0.70
N GLU A 12 6.86 16.55 -0.01
CA GLU A 12 7.87 17.59 0.14
C GLU A 12 8.48 17.99 -1.20
N ALA A 13 8.90 17.01 -2.01
CA ALA A 13 9.47 17.27 -3.33
C ALA A 13 8.47 17.95 -4.28
N LEU A 14 7.19 17.58 -4.23
CA LEU A 14 6.14 18.28 -4.98
C LEU A 14 5.99 19.73 -4.53
N LYS A 15 5.98 19.97 -3.21
CA LYS A 15 5.91 21.32 -2.65
C LYS A 15 7.10 22.17 -3.07
N ASP A 16 8.31 21.62 -3.04
CA ASP A 16 9.53 22.30 -3.48
C ASP A 16 9.49 22.64 -4.98
N ALA A 17 8.81 21.82 -5.79
CA ALA A 17 8.51 22.08 -7.18
C ALA A 17 7.31 23.02 -7.42
N GLY A 18 6.73 23.60 -6.37
CA GLY A 18 5.58 24.49 -6.45
C GLY A 18 4.25 23.77 -6.75
N MET A 19 4.16 22.47 -6.51
CA MET A 19 2.99 21.65 -6.78
C MET A 19 2.36 21.17 -5.49
N GLU A 20 1.02 21.04 -5.48
CA GLU A 20 0.26 20.49 -4.36
C GLU A 20 -0.70 19.42 -4.85
N LEU A 21 -0.71 18.26 -4.17
CA LEU A 21 -1.65 17.18 -4.47
C LEU A 21 -3.01 17.48 -3.87
N GLN A 22 -4.01 17.58 -4.72
CA GLN A 22 -5.40 17.52 -4.30
C GLN A 22 -5.81 16.07 -4.08
N TYR A 23 -6.76 15.85 -3.16
CA TYR A 23 -7.30 14.51 -2.89
C TYR A 23 -8.80 14.48 -3.17
N LYS A 24 -9.23 13.43 -3.83
CA LYS A 24 -10.63 13.15 -4.12
C LYS A 24 -10.93 11.68 -3.82
N ASP A 25 -11.95 11.42 -3.01
CA ASP A 25 -12.36 10.06 -2.61
C ASP A 25 -11.21 9.19 -2.04
N GLY A 26 -10.25 9.82 -1.36
CA GLY A 26 -9.07 9.17 -0.79
C GLY A 26 -7.92 8.91 -1.78
N TYR A 27 -8.07 9.30 -3.06
CA TYR A 27 -7.02 9.22 -4.07
C TYR A 27 -6.37 10.58 -4.32
N PRO A 28 -5.03 10.65 -4.50
CA PRO A 28 -4.40 11.86 -4.96
C PRO A 28 -4.76 12.14 -6.42
N CYS A 29 -4.96 13.40 -6.80
CA CYS A 29 -5.09 13.83 -8.19
C CYS A 29 -3.70 14.22 -8.70
N VAL A 30 -3.12 13.43 -9.58
CA VAL A 30 -1.74 13.59 -10.05
C VAL A 30 -1.74 14.16 -11.46
N SER A 31 -1.23 15.39 -11.66
CA SER A 31 -1.03 15.96 -13.01
C SER A 31 0.16 15.29 -13.73
N ASP A 32 0.35 15.57 -15.01
CA ASP A 32 1.49 15.05 -15.77
C ASP A 32 2.82 15.50 -15.15
N ASP A 33 2.98 16.78 -14.85
CA ASP A 33 4.19 17.33 -14.24
C ASP A 33 4.42 16.76 -12.81
N ALA A 34 3.35 16.59 -12.05
CA ALA A 34 3.43 15.99 -10.72
C ALA A 34 3.82 14.50 -10.80
N LEU A 35 3.41 13.78 -11.85
CA LEU A 35 3.79 12.38 -12.03
C LEU A 35 5.30 12.22 -12.20
N ASP A 36 5.97 13.09 -12.94
CA ASP A 36 7.42 13.04 -13.13
C ASP A 36 8.15 13.16 -11.80
N VAL A 37 7.75 14.11 -10.96
CA VAL A 37 8.31 14.27 -9.60
C VAL A 37 8.02 13.05 -8.75
N VAL A 38 6.77 12.56 -8.74
CA VAL A 38 6.36 11.37 -7.99
C VAL A 38 7.18 10.15 -8.41
N GLN A 39 7.33 9.91 -9.71
CA GLN A 39 8.10 8.77 -10.21
C GLN A 39 9.57 8.86 -9.80
N GLN A 40 10.22 10.01 -9.97
CA GLN A 40 11.61 10.23 -9.58
C GLN A 40 11.84 9.96 -8.09
N VAL A 41 10.96 10.50 -7.25
CA VAL A 41 11.09 10.35 -5.79
C VAL A 41 10.78 8.93 -5.36
N LEU A 42 9.68 8.34 -5.82
CA LEU A 42 9.31 6.98 -5.41
C LEU A 42 10.33 5.95 -5.90
N CYS A 43 10.67 5.95 -7.19
CA CYS A 43 11.54 4.91 -7.77
C CYS A 43 13.02 5.14 -7.45
N GLY A 44 13.44 6.40 -7.33
CA GLY A 44 14.84 6.78 -7.06
C GLY A 44 15.13 6.92 -5.56
N LYS A 45 14.59 7.96 -4.92
CA LYS A 45 14.94 8.32 -3.53
C LYS A 45 14.37 7.32 -2.52
N VAL A 46 13.06 7.13 -2.49
CA VAL A 46 12.39 6.33 -1.45
C VAL A 46 12.69 4.84 -1.61
N ASN A 47 12.47 4.30 -2.80
CA ASN A 47 12.72 2.87 -3.07
C ASN A 47 14.17 2.48 -2.76
N LYS A 48 15.14 3.23 -3.26
CA LYS A 48 16.56 2.92 -3.04
C LYS A 48 17.01 3.18 -1.61
N GLY A 49 16.39 4.13 -0.92
CA GLY A 49 16.59 4.34 0.53
C GLY A 49 16.15 3.13 1.34
N LEU A 50 14.95 2.59 1.07
CA LEU A 50 14.43 1.38 1.72
C LEU A 50 15.30 0.15 1.42
N VAL A 51 15.70 -0.05 0.16
CA VAL A 51 16.60 -1.12 -0.26
C VAL A 51 17.94 -1.04 0.48
N SER A 52 18.53 0.15 0.54
CA SER A 52 19.79 0.38 1.25
C SER A 52 19.65 0.05 2.74
N ALA A 53 18.59 0.53 3.39
CA ALA A 53 18.35 0.27 4.81
C ALA A 53 18.20 -1.23 5.12
N LEU A 54 17.45 -1.97 4.28
CA LEU A 54 17.30 -3.42 4.43
C LEU A 54 18.61 -4.16 4.22
N ASN A 55 19.39 -3.80 3.20
CA ASN A 55 20.68 -4.43 2.90
C ASN A 55 21.72 -4.16 4.00
N GLN A 56 21.73 -2.97 4.61
CA GLN A 56 22.57 -2.65 5.77
C GLN A 56 22.27 -3.51 7.00
N LYS A 57 21.05 -4.03 7.09
CA LYS A 57 20.63 -4.96 8.15
C LYS A 57 20.83 -6.45 7.79
N GLY A 58 21.54 -6.74 6.70
CA GLY A 58 21.82 -8.10 6.24
C GLY A 58 20.72 -8.71 5.35
N GLY A 59 19.71 -7.95 4.97
CA GLY A 59 18.71 -8.39 4.00
C GLY A 59 19.28 -8.46 2.58
N LYS A 60 18.62 -9.22 1.71
CA LYS A 60 18.85 -9.20 0.26
C LYS A 60 17.73 -8.45 -0.43
N ALA A 61 17.66 -7.14 -0.26
CA ALA A 61 16.59 -6.35 -0.86
C ALA A 61 16.89 -5.96 -2.30
N ILE A 62 15.85 -5.99 -3.15
CA ILE A 62 15.88 -5.51 -4.53
C ILE A 62 14.74 -4.51 -4.74
N GLY A 63 15.06 -3.36 -5.34
CA GLY A 63 14.07 -2.32 -5.62
C GLY A 63 13.51 -2.41 -7.03
N LEU A 64 12.20 -2.43 -7.08
CA LEU A 64 11.38 -2.50 -8.30
C LEU A 64 10.32 -1.40 -8.28
N CYS A 65 9.72 -1.14 -9.43
CA CYS A 65 8.46 -0.42 -9.51
C CYS A 65 7.45 -1.22 -10.36
N GLY A 66 6.22 -0.78 -10.40
CA GLY A 66 5.17 -1.52 -11.13
C GLY A 66 5.38 -1.61 -12.63
N ILE A 67 6.26 -0.79 -13.22
CA ILE A 67 6.62 -0.84 -14.65
C ILE A 67 7.54 -2.03 -14.94
N ASP A 68 8.43 -2.38 -13.99
CA ASP A 68 9.45 -3.39 -14.18
C ASP A 68 8.81 -4.76 -14.48
N GLY A 69 9.19 -5.35 -15.61
CA GLY A 69 8.64 -6.63 -16.07
C GLY A 69 7.12 -6.65 -16.28
N GLY A 70 6.48 -5.49 -16.38
CA GLY A 70 5.02 -5.41 -16.49
C GLY A 70 4.28 -5.82 -15.21
N LEU A 71 4.92 -5.65 -14.06
CA LEU A 71 4.42 -6.08 -12.75
C LEU A 71 3.03 -5.52 -12.43
N LEU A 72 2.81 -4.21 -12.68
CA LEU A 72 1.51 -3.56 -12.49
C LEU A 72 1.10 -2.87 -13.79
N SER A 73 -0.08 -3.20 -14.29
CA SER A 73 -0.73 -2.45 -15.37
C SER A 73 -1.93 -1.70 -14.81
N ALA A 74 -2.07 -0.43 -15.22
CA ALA A 74 -3.13 0.45 -14.74
C ALA A 74 -3.85 1.15 -15.88
N LYS A 75 -5.07 1.57 -15.64
CA LYS A 75 -5.83 2.48 -16.49
C LYS A 75 -6.23 3.72 -15.70
N THR A 76 -6.58 4.79 -16.36
CA THR A 76 -7.11 5.98 -15.69
C THR A 76 -8.38 5.64 -14.88
N ILE A 77 -8.50 6.18 -13.67
CA ILE A 77 -9.75 6.11 -12.88
C ILE A 77 -10.81 6.97 -13.58
N SER A 78 -10.49 8.22 -13.82
CA SER A 78 -11.24 9.15 -14.68
C SER A 78 -10.35 10.38 -14.98
N PRO A 79 -10.69 11.22 -15.98
CA PRO A 79 -9.90 12.41 -16.29
C PRO A 79 -9.70 13.36 -15.10
N SER A 80 -10.63 13.40 -14.14
CA SER A 80 -10.55 14.27 -12.97
C SER A 80 -9.47 13.86 -11.95
N TYR A 81 -8.91 12.67 -12.07
CA TYR A 81 -7.80 12.19 -11.23
C TYR A 81 -6.43 12.32 -11.91
N GLY A 82 -6.40 12.80 -13.16
CA GLY A 82 -5.18 12.93 -13.95
C GLY A 82 -4.48 11.57 -14.16
N ARG A 83 -3.22 11.49 -13.73
CA ARG A 83 -2.38 10.28 -13.83
C ARG A 83 -2.50 9.33 -12.63
N THR A 84 -3.56 9.44 -11.85
CA THR A 84 -3.87 8.42 -10.86
C THR A 84 -4.61 7.27 -11.52
N GLY A 85 -4.03 6.07 -11.41
CA GLY A 85 -4.52 4.87 -12.08
C GLY A 85 -5.16 3.85 -11.15
N GLU A 86 -6.09 3.08 -11.73
CA GLU A 86 -6.62 1.85 -11.15
C GLU A 86 -5.79 0.66 -11.67
N VAL A 87 -5.29 -0.18 -10.77
CA VAL A 87 -4.56 -1.41 -11.16
C VAL A 87 -5.53 -2.42 -11.75
N VAL A 88 -5.30 -2.80 -13.01
CA VAL A 88 -6.17 -3.76 -13.74
C VAL A 88 -5.52 -5.11 -13.96
N LYS A 89 -4.18 -5.19 -13.92
CA LYS A 89 -3.44 -6.44 -14.06
C LYS A 89 -2.22 -6.43 -13.15
N VAL A 90 -1.92 -7.59 -12.58
CA VAL A 90 -0.70 -7.85 -11.80
C VAL A 90 -0.01 -9.08 -12.39
N ASP A 91 1.28 -8.97 -12.69
CA ASP A 91 2.11 -10.09 -13.14
C ASP A 91 3.26 -10.29 -12.15
N VAL A 92 3.14 -11.28 -11.29
CA VAL A 92 4.12 -11.56 -10.23
C VAL A 92 5.25 -12.50 -10.63
N THR A 93 5.37 -12.86 -11.91
CA THR A 93 6.38 -13.83 -12.40
C THR A 93 7.79 -13.42 -11.98
N MET A 94 8.16 -12.16 -12.20
CA MET A 94 9.48 -11.64 -11.82
C MET A 94 9.64 -11.58 -10.30
N VAL A 95 8.62 -11.16 -9.57
CA VAL A 95 8.65 -11.08 -8.09
C VAL A 95 8.86 -12.47 -7.50
N ASN A 96 8.14 -13.48 -8.00
CA ASN A 96 8.33 -14.88 -7.57
C ASN A 96 9.76 -15.39 -7.84
N SER A 97 10.35 -15.01 -8.96
CA SER A 97 11.74 -15.37 -9.28
C SER A 97 12.73 -14.81 -8.25
N PHE A 98 12.54 -13.57 -7.81
CA PHE A 98 13.37 -12.97 -6.78
C PHE A 98 13.12 -13.57 -5.39
N LEU A 99 11.86 -13.82 -5.04
CA LEU A 99 11.51 -14.47 -3.77
C LEU A 99 12.15 -15.88 -3.66
N ASN A 100 12.10 -16.67 -4.73
CA ASN A 100 12.71 -17.99 -4.78
C ASN A 100 14.25 -17.97 -4.63
N GLN A 101 14.89 -16.84 -4.93
CA GLN A 101 16.34 -16.61 -4.74
C GLN A 101 16.66 -15.97 -3.38
N GLY A 102 15.66 -15.80 -2.51
CA GLY A 102 15.81 -15.22 -1.18
C GLY A 102 15.93 -13.69 -1.15
N TYR A 103 15.55 -13.01 -2.23
CA TYR A 103 15.49 -11.54 -2.22
C TYR A 103 14.23 -11.03 -1.54
N ILE A 104 14.29 -9.80 -1.07
CA ILE A 104 13.17 -9.02 -0.54
C ILE A 104 12.78 -7.96 -1.57
N PRO A 105 11.75 -8.18 -2.41
CA PRO A 105 11.29 -7.16 -3.36
C PRO A 105 10.70 -5.96 -2.64
N VAL A 106 11.16 -4.76 -3.01
CA VAL A 106 10.65 -3.45 -2.55
C VAL A 106 10.03 -2.76 -3.75
N ILE A 107 8.72 -2.56 -3.76
CA ILE A 107 7.94 -2.17 -4.93
C ILE A 107 7.40 -0.75 -4.76
N ALA A 108 7.84 0.16 -5.63
CA ALA A 108 7.26 1.50 -5.77
C ALA A 108 5.98 1.44 -6.62
N THR A 109 4.95 2.18 -6.24
CA THR A 109 3.62 2.11 -6.85
C THR A 109 3.46 3.06 -8.04
N VAL A 110 4.32 2.85 -9.03
CA VAL A 110 4.25 3.47 -10.36
C VAL A 110 3.99 2.35 -11.37
N ALA A 111 2.91 2.43 -12.13
CA ALA A 111 2.41 1.36 -12.99
C ALA A 111 2.44 1.77 -14.47
N GLN A 112 2.58 0.77 -15.35
CA GLN A 112 2.47 0.94 -16.80
C GLN A 112 1.01 1.04 -17.22
N GLY A 113 0.71 1.86 -18.26
CA GLY A 113 -0.62 1.91 -18.87
C GLY A 113 -1.00 0.60 -19.55
N ALA A 114 -2.21 0.14 -19.28
CA ALA A 114 -2.78 -1.07 -19.89
C ALA A 114 -3.34 -0.83 -21.30
N ASP A 115 -3.41 0.43 -21.73
CA ASP A 115 -4.02 0.87 -22.99
C ASP A 115 -3.08 0.75 -24.21
N GLY A 116 -1.86 0.23 -24.01
CA GLY A 116 -0.84 0.12 -25.06
C GLY A 116 -0.19 1.46 -25.43
N LEU A 117 -0.64 2.57 -24.87
CA LEU A 117 0.04 3.85 -24.95
C LEU A 117 1.19 3.86 -23.93
N ALA A 118 2.24 4.63 -24.20
CA ALA A 118 3.38 4.77 -23.29
C ALA A 118 3.02 5.61 -22.03
N ASN A 119 1.84 5.37 -21.48
CA ASN A 119 1.36 6.06 -20.30
C ASN A 119 1.89 5.41 -19.03
N VAL A 120 2.17 6.25 -18.04
CA VAL A 120 2.54 5.84 -16.68
C VAL A 120 1.49 6.40 -15.72
N TYR A 121 1.22 5.64 -14.68
CA TYR A 121 0.24 6.02 -13.66
C TYR A 121 0.84 5.87 -12.26
N SER A 122 0.55 6.83 -11.39
CA SER A 122 0.68 6.65 -9.95
C SER A 122 -0.51 5.83 -9.45
N VAL A 123 -0.28 4.77 -8.68
CA VAL A 123 -1.36 3.94 -8.13
C VAL A 123 -1.34 3.92 -6.61
N SER A 124 -2.51 3.74 -6.00
CA SER A 124 -2.61 3.65 -4.54
C SER A 124 -1.79 2.47 -4.01
N ALA A 125 -0.92 2.73 -3.02
CA ALA A 125 -0.15 1.67 -2.37
C ALA A 125 -1.04 0.64 -1.68
N ASN A 126 -2.17 1.06 -1.13
CA ASN A 126 -3.13 0.14 -0.51
C ASN A 126 -3.73 -0.83 -1.55
N VAL A 127 -4.13 -0.31 -2.71
CA VAL A 127 -4.65 -1.12 -3.83
C VAL A 127 -3.57 -2.03 -4.38
N ALA A 128 -2.38 -1.49 -4.66
CA ALA A 128 -1.27 -2.26 -5.20
C ALA A 128 -0.85 -3.39 -4.25
N ALA A 129 -0.71 -3.11 -2.95
CA ALA A 129 -0.36 -4.11 -1.95
C ALA A 129 -1.42 -5.22 -1.84
N ALA A 130 -2.71 -4.85 -1.82
CA ALA A 130 -3.80 -5.82 -1.76
C ALA A 130 -3.81 -6.74 -2.99
N LYS A 131 -3.72 -6.17 -4.20
CA LYS A 131 -3.69 -6.95 -5.46
C LYS A 131 -2.44 -7.80 -5.60
N LEU A 132 -1.27 -7.29 -5.17
CA LEU A 132 -0.03 -8.07 -5.12
C LEU A 132 -0.13 -9.22 -4.11
N ALA A 133 -0.70 -8.99 -2.92
CA ALA A 133 -0.90 -10.04 -1.93
C ALA A 133 -1.78 -11.18 -2.48
N VAL A 134 -2.87 -10.85 -3.16
CA VAL A 134 -3.73 -11.84 -3.82
C VAL A 134 -2.97 -12.60 -4.92
N ALA A 135 -2.28 -11.89 -5.81
CA ALA A 135 -1.56 -12.50 -6.93
C ALA A 135 -0.39 -13.40 -6.48
N LEU A 136 0.25 -13.05 -5.36
CA LEU A 136 1.33 -13.83 -4.75
C LEU A 136 0.83 -15.01 -3.89
N GLY A 137 -0.48 -15.12 -3.64
CA GLY A 137 -1.02 -16.07 -2.67
C GLY A 137 -0.50 -15.83 -1.25
N ALA A 138 -0.36 -14.56 -0.86
CA ALA A 138 0.20 -14.20 0.43
C ALA A 138 -0.69 -14.68 1.59
N GLU A 139 -0.06 -15.14 2.66
CA GLU A 139 -0.80 -15.52 3.87
C GLU A 139 -1.32 -14.31 4.63
N LYS A 140 -0.51 -13.25 4.75
CA LYS A 140 -0.87 -12.02 5.46
C LYS A 140 -0.59 -10.78 4.61
N LEU A 141 -1.50 -9.82 4.67
CA LEU A 141 -1.31 -8.46 4.21
C LEU A 141 -1.13 -7.56 5.45
N ILE A 142 0.05 -6.98 5.63
CA ILE A 142 0.31 -6.05 6.74
C ILE A 142 0.31 -4.64 6.19
N GLN A 143 -0.56 -3.79 6.71
CA GLN A 143 -0.63 -2.38 6.37
C GLN A 143 -0.13 -1.52 7.55
N LEU A 144 1.01 -0.87 7.36
CA LEU A 144 1.50 0.12 8.30
C LEU A 144 0.72 1.43 8.15
N THR A 145 0.29 1.99 9.25
CA THR A 145 -0.43 3.26 9.31
C THR A 145 0.14 4.11 10.45
N ASP A 146 -0.25 5.37 10.54
CA ASP A 146 0.06 6.19 11.70
C ASP A 146 -0.89 5.86 12.87
N LYS A 147 -0.50 6.26 14.07
CA LYS A 147 -1.29 6.02 15.29
C LYS A 147 -2.70 6.61 15.20
N GLU A 148 -2.84 7.77 14.58
CA GLU A 148 -4.12 8.47 14.47
C GLU A 148 -5.12 7.73 13.56
N SER A 149 -4.58 6.93 12.64
CA SER A 149 -5.36 6.12 11.68
C SER A 149 -5.64 4.70 12.17
N MET A 150 -5.24 4.32 13.40
CA MET A 150 -5.56 3.01 13.94
C MET A 150 -7.07 2.86 14.22
N LEU A 151 -7.60 1.68 13.95
CA LEU A 151 -9.00 1.36 14.23
C LEU A 151 -9.22 1.26 15.74
N GLN A 152 -10.15 2.06 16.24
CA GLN A 152 -10.49 2.08 17.64
C GLN A 152 -11.67 1.15 17.92
N ASN A 153 -11.65 0.50 19.08
CA ASN A 153 -12.77 -0.30 19.54
C ASN A 153 -13.95 0.62 19.92
N PRO A 154 -15.14 0.51 19.28
CA PRO A 154 -16.29 1.35 19.63
C PRO A 154 -16.74 1.22 21.09
N ASP A 155 -16.56 0.02 21.68
CA ASP A 155 -16.95 -0.29 23.06
C ASP A 155 -15.87 0.11 24.08
N ALA A 156 -14.64 0.36 23.63
CA ALA A 156 -13.52 0.78 24.45
C ALA A 156 -12.59 1.73 23.64
N PRO A 157 -12.96 3.02 23.48
CA PRO A 157 -12.26 3.94 22.56
C PRO A 157 -10.78 4.19 22.88
N SER A 158 -10.33 3.86 24.08
CA SER A 158 -8.91 3.96 24.47
C SER A 158 -8.08 2.73 24.10
N ALA A 159 -8.70 1.66 23.60
CA ALA A 159 -8.04 0.43 23.22
C ALA A 159 -8.15 0.19 21.69
N PRO A 160 -7.10 -0.31 21.03
CA PRO A 160 -7.21 -0.73 19.65
C PRO A 160 -8.20 -1.88 19.51
N MET A 161 -8.84 -1.99 18.36
CA MET A 161 -9.68 -3.13 18.02
C MET A 161 -8.77 -4.31 17.63
N PRO A 162 -8.70 -5.40 18.39
CA PRO A 162 -7.74 -6.48 18.09
C PRO A 162 -8.15 -7.28 16.86
N GLU A 163 -9.46 -7.46 16.65
CA GLU A 163 -10.00 -8.23 15.54
C GLU A 163 -11.22 -7.56 14.93
N LEU A 164 -11.26 -7.56 13.61
CA LEU A 164 -12.36 -7.01 12.81
C LEU A 164 -12.86 -8.07 11.83
N HIS A 165 -14.01 -8.65 12.09
CA HIS A 165 -14.65 -9.58 11.18
C HIS A 165 -15.22 -8.87 9.94
N LEU A 166 -15.01 -9.43 8.74
CA LEU A 166 -15.47 -8.85 7.47
C LEU A 166 -16.94 -8.42 7.48
N SER A 167 -17.80 -9.20 8.12
CA SER A 167 -19.24 -8.93 8.19
C SER A 167 -19.59 -7.65 8.94
N LYS A 168 -18.74 -7.20 9.86
CA LYS A 168 -18.95 -5.99 10.68
C LYS A 168 -18.50 -4.71 9.96
N VAL A 169 -17.59 -4.81 8.98
CA VAL A 169 -17.00 -3.65 8.28
C VAL A 169 -18.06 -2.69 7.73
N PRO A 170 -19.10 -3.13 6.99
CA PRO A 170 -20.09 -2.20 6.44
C PRO A 170 -20.86 -1.42 7.51
N ALA A 171 -21.14 -2.03 8.66
CA ALA A 171 -21.82 -1.37 9.78
C ALA A 171 -20.92 -0.32 10.43
N LEU A 172 -19.65 -0.64 10.65
CA LEU A 172 -18.66 0.28 11.25
C LEU A 172 -18.33 1.47 10.33
N ILE A 173 -18.33 1.28 9.01
CA ILE A 173 -18.19 2.39 8.06
C ILE A 173 -19.41 3.31 8.16
N ARG A 174 -20.65 2.76 8.15
CA ARG A 174 -21.88 3.56 8.24
C ARG A 174 -22.03 4.32 9.55
N SER A 175 -21.57 3.74 10.66
CA SER A 175 -21.61 4.41 11.97
C SER A 175 -20.52 5.46 12.16
N GLY A 176 -19.55 5.54 11.24
CA GLY A 176 -18.38 6.44 11.37
C GLY A 176 -17.31 5.93 12.35
N ALA A 177 -17.43 4.70 12.86
CA ALA A 177 -16.42 4.08 13.71
C ALA A 177 -15.11 3.80 12.94
N ILE A 178 -15.19 3.60 11.62
CA ILE A 178 -14.05 3.62 10.72
C ILE A 178 -13.98 5.01 10.09
N SER A 179 -12.92 5.75 10.38
CA SER A 179 -12.71 7.11 9.84
C SER A 179 -12.66 7.10 8.32
N GLN A 180 -13.09 8.19 7.66
CA GLN A 180 -13.08 8.32 6.20
C GLN A 180 -11.69 8.07 5.58
N ILE A 181 -10.63 8.46 6.28
CA ILE A 181 -9.23 8.23 5.86
C ILE A 181 -8.93 6.72 5.79
N MET A 182 -9.51 5.93 6.71
CA MET A 182 -9.29 4.49 6.79
C MET A 182 -10.20 3.67 5.87
N VAL A 183 -11.35 4.19 5.44
CA VAL A 183 -12.32 3.45 4.61
C VAL A 183 -11.66 2.83 3.39
N HIS A 184 -10.82 3.60 2.68
CA HIS A 184 -10.13 3.09 1.49
C HIS A 184 -9.16 1.94 1.83
N LYS A 185 -8.35 2.08 2.87
CA LYS A 185 -7.43 1.02 3.32
C LYS A 185 -8.18 -0.25 3.74
N VAL A 186 -9.23 -0.08 4.53
CA VAL A 186 -10.05 -1.20 5.01
C VAL A 186 -10.71 -1.92 3.84
N ASN A 187 -11.30 -1.21 2.88
CA ASN A 187 -11.91 -1.81 1.70
C ASN A 187 -10.91 -2.61 0.85
N CYS A 188 -9.69 -2.10 0.64
CA CYS A 188 -8.63 -2.84 -0.06
C CYS A 188 -8.28 -4.14 0.68
N SER A 189 -8.20 -4.09 2.02
CA SER A 189 -7.93 -5.27 2.85
C SER A 189 -9.08 -6.26 2.83
N VAL A 190 -10.34 -5.80 2.86
CA VAL A 190 -11.54 -6.63 2.70
C VAL A 190 -11.51 -7.39 1.37
N GLU A 191 -11.18 -6.69 0.28
CA GLU A 191 -11.06 -7.33 -1.04
C GLU A 191 -9.94 -8.37 -1.08
N ALA A 192 -8.77 -8.07 -0.48
CA ALA A 192 -7.67 -9.01 -0.41
C ALA A 192 -8.05 -10.28 0.35
N VAL A 193 -8.67 -10.16 1.53
CA VAL A 193 -9.11 -11.32 2.33
C VAL A 193 -10.18 -12.11 1.58
N ARG A 194 -11.19 -11.47 0.99
CA ARG A 194 -12.21 -12.14 0.15
C ARG A 194 -11.62 -12.85 -1.07
N SER A 195 -10.49 -12.38 -1.56
CA SER A 195 -9.78 -12.96 -2.73
C SER A 195 -8.74 -14.01 -2.34
N GLY A 196 -8.68 -14.44 -1.07
CA GLY A 196 -7.90 -15.60 -0.64
C GLY A 196 -6.68 -15.31 0.24
N VAL A 197 -6.39 -14.05 0.57
CA VAL A 197 -5.42 -13.72 1.62
C VAL A 197 -6.02 -14.12 2.97
N LYS A 198 -5.29 -14.88 3.79
CA LYS A 198 -5.86 -15.44 5.05
C LYS A 198 -6.27 -14.35 6.05
N SER A 199 -5.46 -13.29 6.17
CA SER A 199 -5.77 -12.15 7.03
C SER A 199 -5.09 -10.87 6.54
N ALA A 200 -5.63 -9.72 6.93
CA ALA A 200 -4.98 -8.44 6.77
C ALA A 200 -4.88 -7.74 8.13
N THR A 201 -3.73 -7.17 8.45
CA THR A 201 -3.51 -6.52 9.74
C THR A 201 -3.10 -5.07 9.55
N PHE A 202 -3.72 -4.18 10.32
CA PHE A 202 -3.34 -2.76 10.41
C PHE A 202 -2.45 -2.58 11.64
N LEU A 203 -1.25 -2.03 11.44
CA LEU A 203 -0.29 -1.78 12.50
C LEU A 203 0.07 -0.31 12.60
N ASP A 204 0.28 0.17 13.81
CA ASP A 204 0.95 1.46 14.02
C ASP A 204 2.43 1.34 13.63
N GLY A 205 2.78 1.94 12.49
CA GLY A 205 4.14 1.94 11.95
C GLY A 205 5.11 2.80 12.77
N THR A 206 4.65 3.59 13.73
CA THR A 206 5.49 4.39 14.63
C THR A 206 6.02 3.58 15.82
N VAL A 207 5.41 2.41 16.09
CA VAL A 207 5.87 1.50 17.14
C VAL A 207 7.12 0.76 16.68
N PRO A 208 8.24 0.86 17.41
CA PRO A 208 9.45 0.11 17.08
C PRO A 208 9.16 -1.41 17.04
N HIS A 209 9.63 -2.07 16.01
CA HIS A 209 9.47 -3.51 15.81
C HIS A 209 8.02 -4.00 15.68
N ALA A 210 7.07 -3.13 15.32
CA ALA A 210 5.65 -3.47 15.22
C ALA A 210 5.38 -4.76 14.45
N ILE A 211 6.04 -4.96 13.30
CA ILE A 211 5.88 -6.17 12.47
C ILE A 211 6.33 -7.43 13.23
N LEU A 212 7.45 -7.36 13.95
CA LEU A 212 7.95 -8.49 14.73
C LEU A 212 7.02 -8.82 15.89
N LEU A 213 6.54 -7.80 16.60
CA LEU A 213 5.58 -7.97 17.69
C LEU A 213 4.30 -8.63 17.20
N GLU A 214 3.76 -8.18 16.06
CA GLU A 214 2.56 -8.78 15.45
C GLU A 214 2.75 -10.23 15.02
N LEU A 215 3.92 -10.57 14.46
CA LEU A 215 4.16 -11.89 13.89
C LEU A 215 4.62 -12.93 14.91
N LEU A 216 5.23 -12.50 16.02
CA LEU A 216 5.91 -13.37 16.98
C LEU A 216 5.28 -13.38 18.37
N SER A 217 4.30 -12.52 18.67
CA SER A 217 3.54 -12.58 19.92
C SER A 217 2.18 -13.25 19.72
N ASP A 218 1.67 -13.89 20.75
CA ASP A 218 0.39 -14.61 20.71
C ASP A 218 -0.80 -13.66 20.56
N GLU A 219 -0.73 -12.47 21.14
CA GLU A 219 -1.83 -11.50 21.15
C GLU A 219 -1.81 -10.51 19.97
N GLY A 220 -0.64 -10.37 19.31
CA GLY A 220 -0.46 -9.31 18.31
C GLY A 220 -0.55 -7.90 18.92
N ILE A 221 -0.37 -6.87 18.09
CA ILE A 221 -0.49 -5.45 18.51
C ILE A 221 -1.37 -4.63 17.57
N GLY A 222 -1.84 -5.23 16.50
CA GLY A 222 -2.61 -4.57 15.46
C GLY A 222 -4.09 -4.90 15.49
N THR A 223 -4.80 -4.40 14.47
CA THR A 223 -6.16 -4.83 14.18
C THR A 223 -6.14 -5.83 13.04
N MET A 224 -6.49 -7.07 13.32
CA MET A 224 -6.54 -8.15 12.34
C MET A 224 -7.93 -8.25 11.70
N LEU A 225 -7.99 -8.21 10.39
CA LEU A 225 -9.18 -8.42 9.58
C LEU A 225 -9.23 -9.88 9.12
N THR A 226 -10.33 -10.56 9.47
CA THR A 226 -10.55 -11.99 9.17
C THR A 226 -11.94 -12.26 8.57
N HIS A 227 -12.12 -13.47 8.04
CA HIS A 227 -13.43 -13.96 7.56
C HIS A 227 -14.47 -14.08 8.65
#